data_e6a49937019089194a90b7cba19ef96f
#
_entry.id   e6a49937019089194a90b7cba19ef96f
#
_cell.length_a   1.000
_cell.length_b   1.000
_cell.length_c   1.000
_cell.angle_alpha   90.00
_cell.angle_beta   90.00
_cell.angle_gamma   90.00
#
_symmetry.space_group_name_H-M   'P 1'
#
loop_
_entity.id
_entity.type
_entity.pdbx_description
1 polymer ?
#
loop_
_entity_poly.entity_id
_entity_poly.type
_entity_poly.pdbx_seq_one_letter_code
_entity_poly.pdbx_strand_id
1 'polypeptide(L)'
;GYGEDPCCEKARRTIRDLCRVPEAMVQFLPGGTQANLTVIAAALRPYQGAVCADTGHINCHETGAIEATGHKVLALPGRDGKITAEQVDAFCRKHFDDPTAEHIVQPGMIYLSQPTEVGTVYTLAELEQMRQTADRWGLKLFVDGARLACALAASDVTLPDLARLCHVFYIGGTKCGALFGEAVVITDPQLKVGFRSMIKRQGGMFAKGRLLGVQFSALLEDGLYFRLGQKMVEQAMALRGAFRQLGYPVLVDSPTNQQFPILPDRVLEGLKDKYSCSFWEKVDEGHTAVRFCTAWSTKDEEIQALTDDLKRLK
;
A
#
# COMPACT_ATOMS: atom_id res chain seq x y z
N GLY A 1 -8.97 27.30 -1.07
CA GLY A 1 -8.92 26.42 0.13
C GLY A 1 -9.53 25.06 -0.11
N TYR A 2 -9.35 24.14 0.81
CA TYR A 2 -9.98 22.81 0.79
C TYR A 2 -9.62 21.97 -0.44
N GLY A 3 -8.41 22.20 -1.01
CA GLY A 3 -7.95 21.49 -2.21
C GLY A 3 -8.60 21.96 -3.51
N GLU A 4 -9.39 23.01 -3.50
CA GLU A 4 -9.94 23.68 -4.68
C GLU A 4 -9.06 24.89 -5.03
N ASP A 5 -7.96 24.64 -5.72
CA ASP A 5 -6.96 25.63 -6.08
C ASP A 5 -6.16 25.18 -7.31
N PRO A 6 -5.48 26.09 -8.01
CA PRO A 6 -4.75 25.77 -9.25
C PRO A 6 -3.63 24.72 -9.08
N CYS A 7 -2.99 24.65 -7.91
CA CYS A 7 -1.92 23.66 -7.65
C CYS A 7 -2.50 22.25 -7.54
N CYS A 8 -3.57 22.08 -6.77
CA CYS A 8 -4.28 20.81 -6.70
C CYS A 8 -4.83 20.39 -8.05
N GLU A 9 -5.37 21.33 -8.86
CA GLU A 9 -5.89 20.99 -10.17
C GLU A 9 -4.78 20.63 -11.18
N LYS A 10 -3.62 21.28 -11.11
CA LYS A 10 -2.44 20.86 -11.88
C LYS A 10 -2.06 19.42 -11.56
N ALA A 11 -1.95 19.08 -10.28
CA ALA A 11 -1.61 17.72 -9.82
C ALA A 11 -2.66 16.70 -10.26
N ARG A 12 -3.96 17.02 -10.13
CA ARG A 12 -5.06 16.15 -10.60
C ARG A 12 -4.96 15.85 -12.09
N ARG A 13 -4.74 16.86 -12.92
CA ARG A 13 -4.57 16.67 -14.37
C ARG A 13 -3.40 15.77 -14.69
N THR A 14 -2.24 16.04 -14.09
CA THR A 14 -1.04 15.20 -14.28
C THR A 14 -1.32 13.73 -13.89
N ILE A 15 -2.04 13.47 -12.78
CA ILE A 15 -2.40 12.11 -12.37
C ILE A 15 -3.36 11.47 -13.38
N ARG A 16 -4.39 12.18 -13.84
CA ARG A 16 -5.32 11.67 -14.87
C ARG A 16 -4.60 11.31 -16.17
N ASP A 17 -3.66 12.16 -16.60
CA ASP A 17 -2.86 11.93 -17.80
C ASP A 17 -1.95 10.70 -17.64
N LEU A 18 -1.27 10.57 -16.51
CA LEU A 18 -0.41 9.41 -16.20
C LEU A 18 -1.22 8.11 -16.11
N CYS A 19 -2.43 8.17 -15.58
CA CYS A 19 -3.35 7.04 -15.49
C CYS A 19 -4.12 6.75 -16.80
N ARG A 20 -4.08 7.67 -17.78
CA ARG A 20 -4.85 7.63 -19.02
C ARG A 20 -6.37 7.54 -18.82
N VAL A 21 -6.89 8.18 -17.75
CA VAL A 21 -8.32 8.19 -17.41
C VAL A 21 -8.75 9.62 -17.09
N PRO A 22 -9.10 10.44 -18.10
CA PRO A 22 -9.41 11.87 -17.94
C PRO A 22 -10.61 12.13 -17.03
N GLU A 23 -11.56 11.18 -16.95
CA GLU A 23 -12.75 11.28 -16.11
C GLU A 23 -12.52 10.82 -14.66
N ALA A 24 -11.36 10.32 -14.29
CA ALA A 24 -11.09 9.90 -12.92
C ALA A 24 -11.22 11.07 -11.93
N MET A 25 -11.87 10.81 -10.80
CA MET A 25 -11.83 11.73 -9.67
C MET A 25 -10.52 11.52 -8.91
N VAL A 26 -9.77 12.59 -8.68
CA VAL A 26 -8.54 12.57 -7.88
C VAL A 26 -8.74 13.45 -6.66
N GLN A 27 -8.53 12.90 -5.47
CA GLN A 27 -8.63 13.62 -4.19
C GLN A 27 -7.38 13.40 -3.35
N PHE A 28 -6.91 14.44 -2.69
CA PHE A 28 -5.75 14.36 -1.82
C PHE A 28 -6.18 14.22 -0.37
N LEU A 29 -5.62 13.24 0.33
CA LEU A 29 -5.88 12.95 1.75
C LEU A 29 -4.56 12.98 2.55
N PRO A 30 -4.61 13.26 3.85
CA PRO A 30 -3.38 13.52 4.63
C PRO A 30 -2.52 12.30 4.92
N GLY A 31 -3.04 11.08 4.77
CA GLY A 31 -2.29 9.86 5.04
C GLY A 31 -3.05 8.58 4.69
N GLY A 32 -2.36 7.43 4.71
CA GLY A 32 -2.89 6.14 4.26
C GLY A 32 -4.11 5.68 5.07
N THR A 33 -4.05 5.69 6.40
CA THR A 33 -5.19 5.33 7.26
C THR A 33 -6.41 6.21 6.97
N GLN A 34 -6.21 7.53 6.78
CA GLN A 34 -7.28 8.44 6.38
C GLN A 34 -7.86 8.09 5.00
N ALA A 35 -7.02 7.69 4.05
CA ALA A 35 -7.46 7.25 2.74
C ALA A 35 -8.28 5.96 2.84
N ASN A 36 -7.77 4.96 3.56
CA ASN A 36 -8.41 3.65 3.72
C ASN A 36 -9.78 3.77 4.36
N LEU A 37 -9.88 4.42 5.53
CA LEU A 37 -11.16 4.56 6.22
C LEU A 37 -12.18 5.40 5.43
N THR A 38 -11.72 6.44 4.69
CA THR A 38 -12.61 7.29 3.89
C THR A 38 -13.16 6.54 2.67
N VAL A 39 -12.29 5.80 1.96
CA VAL A 39 -12.67 4.99 0.79
C VAL A 39 -13.65 3.88 1.21
N ILE A 40 -13.32 3.12 2.25
CA ILE A 40 -14.14 2.01 2.73
C ILE A 40 -15.51 2.50 3.19
N ALA A 41 -15.54 3.58 4.00
CA ALA A 41 -16.79 4.18 4.47
C ALA A 41 -17.65 4.78 3.35
N ALA A 42 -17.04 5.22 2.23
CA ALA A 42 -17.77 5.75 1.08
C ALA A 42 -18.28 4.64 0.15
N ALA A 43 -17.55 3.53 0.05
CA ALA A 43 -17.82 2.48 -0.93
C ALA A 43 -18.78 1.41 -0.43
N LEU A 44 -18.81 1.15 0.88
CA LEU A 44 -19.55 0.02 1.45
C LEU A 44 -20.89 0.45 2.06
N ARG A 45 -21.86 -0.44 1.96
CA ARG A 45 -23.12 -0.35 2.72
C ARG A 45 -22.88 -0.83 4.17
N PRO A 46 -23.70 -0.37 5.15
CA PRO A 46 -23.47 -0.66 6.58
C PRO A 46 -23.32 -2.16 6.95
N TYR A 47 -23.89 -3.05 6.14
CA TYR A 47 -23.83 -4.51 6.35
C TYR A 47 -22.69 -5.18 5.59
N GLN A 48 -21.85 -4.41 4.88
CA GLN A 48 -20.75 -4.93 4.08
C GLN A 48 -19.39 -4.77 4.77
N GLY A 49 -18.46 -5.67 4.43
CA GLY A 49 -17.08 -5.67 4.91
C GLY A 49 -16.06 -5.69 3.77
N ALA A 50 -14.81 -5.37 4.12
CA ALA A 50 -13.66 -5.38 3.21
C ALA A 50 -12.85 -6.67 3.39
N VAL A 51 -12.69 -7.44 2.32
CA VAL A 51 -11.86 -8.66 2.27
C VAL A 51 -10.40 -8.26 2.04
N CYS A 52 -9.48 -8.75 2.85
CA CYS A 52 -8.04 -8.51 2.71
C CYS A 52 -7.22 -9.72 3.17
N ALA A 53 -5.90 -9.69 2.95
CA ALA A 53 -4.99 -10.63 3.61
C ALA A 53 -5.00 -10.43 5.12
N ASP A 54 -4.74 -11.48 5.89
CA ASP A 54 -4.60 -11.41 7.36
C ASP A 54 -3.49 -10.45 7.80
N THR A 55 -2.44 -10.29 6.99
CA THR A 55 -1.38 -9.30 7.16
C THR A 55 -1.73 -7.90 6.61
N GLY A 56 -2.89 -7.74 5.96
CA GLY A 56 -3.29 -6.47 5.32
C GLY A 56 -3.30 -5.29 6.30
N HIS A 57 -2.86 -4.12 5.83
CA HIS A 57 -2.66 -2.93 6.67
C HIS A 57 -3.93 -2.57 7.47
N ILE A 58 -5.09 -2.64 6.85
CA ILE A 58 -6.39 -2.36 7.48
C ILE A 58 -6.74 -3.36 8.60
N ASN A 59 -6.17 -4.58 8.57
CA ASN A 59 -6.38 -5.60 9.59
C ASN A 59 -5.40 -5.45 10.77
N CYS A 60 -4.12 -5.12 10.49
CA CYS A 60 -3.04 -5.22 11.47
C CYS A 60 -2.53 -3.87 12.01
N HIS A 61 -2.63 -2.77 11.22
CA HIS A 61 -1.83 -1.57 11.49
C HIS A 61 -2.64 -0.26 11.53
N GLU A 62 -3.97 -0.35 11.69
CA GLU A 62 -4.84 0.86 11.71
C GLU A 62 -5.66 1.01 13.00
N THR A 63 -5.37 0.19 14.01
CA THR A 63 -5.94 0.33 15.37
C THR A 63 -7.47 0.44 15.38
N GLY A 64 -8.15 -0.37 14.54
CA GLY A 64 -9.61 -0.37 14.45
C GLY A 64 -10.21 0.81 13.68
N ALA A 65 -9.43 1.52 12.84
CA ALA A 65 -9.93 2.67 12.09
C ALA A 65 -11.05 2.28 11.11
N ILE A 66 -10.99 1.11 10.53
CA ILE A 66 -12.02 0.61 9.61
C ILE A 66 -13.29 0.25 10.39
N GLU A 67 -13.15 -0.48 11.49
CA GLU A 67 -14.25 -0.86 12.37
C GLU A 67 -14.94 0.38 12.94
N ALA A 68 -14.22 1.46 13.23
CA ALA A 68 -14.78 2.74 13.67
C ALA A 68 -15.67 3.40 12.61
N THR A 69 -15.56 3.01 11.33
CA THR A 69 -16.49 3.45 10.27
C THR A 69 -17.77 2.62 10.22
N GLY A 70 -17.86 1.55 11.01
CA GLY A 70 -18.99 0.62 11.03
C GLY A 70 -18.82 -0.59 10.10
N HIS A 71 -17.64 -0.81 9.53
CA HIS A 71 -17.37 -1.90 8.60
C HIS A 71 -16.43 -2.93 9.20
N LYS A 72 -16.71 -4.20 8.97
CA LYS A 72 -15.85 -5.31 9.39
C LYS A 72 -14.73 -5.55 8.37
N VAL A 73 -13.51 -5.77 8.86
CA VAL A 73 -12.44 -6.36 8.07
C VAL A 73 -12.63 -7.88 8.01
N LEU A 74 -12.63 -8.44 6.81
CA LEU A 74 -12.81 -9.86 6.52
C LEU A 74 -11.46 -10.44 6.08
N ALA A 75 -10.63 -10.78 7.06
CA ALA A 75 -9.27 -11.26 6.82
C ALA A 75 -9.27 -12.71 6.33
N LEU A 76 -8.50 -12.97 5.26
CA LEU A 76 -8.21 -14.30 4.72
C LEU A 76 -6.73 -14.65 4.95
N PRO A 77 -6.39 -15.93 5.19
CA PRO A 77 -5.00 -16.35 5.32
C PRO A 77 -4.20 -15.98 4.06
N GLY A 78 -3.18 -15.13 4.23
CA GLY A 78 -2.29 -14.71 3.15
C GLY A 78 -1.07 -15.63 3.04
N ARG A 79 -0.52 -15.76 1.82
CA ARG A 79 0.80 -16.33 1.61
C ARG A 79 1.72 -15.22 1.10
N ASP A 80 2.81 -14.99 1.81
CA ASP A 80 3.75 -13.90 1.51
C ASP A 80 3.02 -12.54 1.38
N GLY A 81 2.04 -12.30 2.26
CA GLY A 81 1.23 -11.08 2.29
C GLY A 81 0.15 -10.96 1.22
N LYS A 82 -0.02 -11.96 0.34
CA LYS A 82 -1.02 -11.95 -0.74
C LYS A 82 -2.15 -12.93 -0.48
N ILE A 83 -3.35 -12.57 -0.91
CA ILE A 83 -4.50 -13.46 -1.12
C ILE A 83 -4.69 -13.69 -2.61
N THR A 84 -5.28 -14.81 -2.99
CA THR A 84 -5.53 -15.14 -4.39
C THR A 84 -6.98 -14.90 -4.80
N ALA A 85 -7.22 -14.76 -6.10
CA ALA A 85 -8.55 -14.62 -6.66
C ALA A 85 -9.43 -15.84 -6.32
N GLU A 86 -8.84 -17.05 -6.30
CA GLU A 86 -9.52 -18.29 -5.93
C GLU A 86 -9.95 -18.32 -4.46
N GLN A 87 -9.10 -17.79 -3.55
CA GLN A 87 -9.48 -17.67 -2.15
C GLN A 87 -10.67 -16.73 -1.96
N VAL A 88 -10.66 -15.58 -2.66
CA VAL A 88 -11.77 -14.62 -2.64
C VAL A 88 -13.03 -15.23 -3.26
N ASP A 89 -12.92 -15.92 -4.41
CA ASP A 89 -14.04 -16.61 -5.05
C ASP A 89 -14.67 -17.63 -4.12
N ALA A 90 -13.84 -18.48 -3.49
CA ALA A 90 -14.32 -19.48 -2.53
C ALA A 90 -14.99 -18.84 -1.30
N PHE A 91 -14.43 -17.76 -0.79
CA PHE A 91 -15.01 -17.01 0.33
C PHE A 91 -16.38 -16.41 -0.04
N CYS A 92 -16.48 -15.77 -1.21
CA CYS A 92 -17.73 -15.20 -1.70
C CYS A 92 -18.77 -16.30 -1.97
N ARG A 93 -18.39 -17.39 -2.62
CA ARG A 93 -19.26 -18.55 -2.86
C ARG A 93 -19.83 -19.08 -1.55
N LYS A 94 -18.98 -19.31 -0.56
CA LYS A 94 -19.43 -19.76 0.76
C LYS A 94 -20.44 -18.82 1.40
N HIS A 95 -20.26 -17.50 1.25
CA HIS A 95 -21.19 -16.51 1.78
C HIS A 95 -22.51 -16.51 1.01
N PHE A 96 -22.48 -16.41 -0.32
CA PHE A 96 -23.70 -16.22 -1.13
C PHE A 96 -24.51 -17.51 -1.32
N ASP A 97 -23.90 -18.68 -1.16
CA ASP A 97 -24.60 -19.98 -1.18
C ASP A 97 -25.18 -20.35 0.22
N ASP A 98 -24.87 -19.58 1.25
CA ASP A 98 -25.38 -19.83 2.61
C ASP A 98 -26.84 -19.36 2.72
N PRO A 99 -27.79 -20.26 3.07
CA PRO A 99 -29.20 -19.87 3.25
C PRO A 99 -29.43 -18.83 4.36
N THR A 100 -28.43 -18.64 5.24
CA THR A 100 -28.46 -17.67 6.36
C THR A 100 -27.55 -16.46 6.13
N ALA A 101 -27.13 -16.19 4.88
CA ALA A 101 -26.20 -15.11 4.53
C ALA A 101 -26.65 -13.74 5.05
N GLU A 102 -27.96 -13.51 5.19
CA GLU A 102 -28.51 -12.25 5.74
C GLU A 102 -28.11 -11.96 7.19
N HIS A 103 -27.65 -12.98 7.93
CA HIS A 103 -27.14 -12.85 9.30
C HIS A 103 -25.63 -12.62 9.36
N ILE A 104 -24.94 -12.63 8.23
CA ILE A 104 -23.47 -12.59 8.14
C ILE A 104 -23.06 -11.33 7.41
N VAL A 105 -21.94 -10.70 7.84
CA VAL A 105 -21.39 -9.53 7.13
C VAL A 105 -21.05 -9.93 5.69
N GLN A 106 -21.67 -9.24 4.73
CA GLN A 106 -21.49 -9.49 3.31
C GLN A 106 -20.14 -8.93 2.82
N PRO A 107 -19.35 -9.69 2.04
CA PRO A 107 -18.21 -9.10 1.33
C PRO A 107 -18.70 -8.03 0.34
N GLY A 108 -18.08 -6.86 0.35
CA GLY A 108 -18.42 -5.74 -0.52
C GLY A 108 -17.23 -5.13 -1.25
N MET A 109 -16.02 -5.42 -0.75
CA MET A 109 -14.79 -4.89 -1.32
C MET A 109 -13.66 -5.91 -1.16
N ILE A 110 -12.76 -5.93 -2.13
CA ILE A 110 -11.43 -6.54 -2.05
C ILE A 110 -10.44 -5.41 -1.83
N TYR A 111 -9.68 -5.47 -0.73
CA TYR A 111 -8.59 -4.56 -0.41
C TYR A 111 -7.26 -5.28 -0.59
N LEU A 112 -6.36 -4.70 -1.37
CA LEU A 112 -5.01 -5.20 -1.61
C LEU A 112 -3.99 -4.10 -1.34
N SER A 113 -2.85 -4.43 -0.74
CA SER A 113 -1.71 -3.52 -0.64
C SER A 113 -0.72 -3.77 -1.80
N GLN A 114 -0.25 -2.71 -2.44
CA GLN A 114 0.71 -2.77 -3.55
C GLN A 114 1.84 -1.75 -3.33
N PRO A 115 3.03 -2.21 -2.84
CA PRO A 115 3.36 -3.57 -2.44
C PRO A 115 2.67 -3.98 -1.14
N THR A 116 2.70 -5.28 -0.83
CA THR A 116 2.18 -5.82 0.43
C THR A 116 3.02 -5.37 1.63
N GLU A 117 2.54 -5.63 2.83
CA GLU A 117 3.21 -5.29 4.09
C GLU A 117 4.56 -6.00 4.26
N VAL A 118 4.72 -7.15 3.61
CA VAL A 118 5.97 -7.93 3.55
C VAL A 118 6.78 -7.66 2.27
N GLY A 119 6.40 -6.65 1.50
CA GLY A 119 7.16 -6.16 0.36
C GLY A 119 7.01 -6.96 -0.94
N THR A 120 6.17 -7.96 -1.00
CA THR A 120 5.82 -8.64 -2.25
C THR A 120 4.90 -7.77 -3.11
N VAL A 121 4.78 -8.09 -4.39
CA VAL A 121 3.93 -7.35 -5.33
C VAL A 121 2.93 -8.28 -6.02
N TYR A 122 1.74 -7.78 -6.28
CA TYR A 122 0.82 -8.42 -7.22
C TYR A 122 1.29 -8.15 -8.64
N THR A 123 1.35 -9.18 -9.46
CA THR A 123 1.60 -9.07 -10.91
C THR A 123 0.35 -8.55 -11.63
N LEU A 124 0.53 -8.11 -12.88
CA LEU A 124 -0.59 -7.68 -13.71
C LEU A 124 -1.64 -8.80 -13.85
N ALA A 125 -1.19 -10.03 -14.10
CA ALA A 125 -2.08 -11.20 -14.23
C ALA A 125 -2.87 -11.49 -12.94
N GLU A 126 -2.24 -11.39 -11.77
CA GLU A 126 -2.93 -11.57 -10.48
C GLU A 126 -3.98 -10.48 -10.25
N LEU A 127 -3.69 -9.22 -10.59
CA LEU A 127 -4.65 -8.12 -10.49
C LEU A 127 -5.82 -8.28 -11.48
N GLU A 128 -5.57 -8.79 -12.69
CA GLU A 128 -6.62 -9.08 -13.66
C GLU A 128 -7.56 -10.19 -13.19
N GLN A 129 -7.02 -11.27 -12.60
CA GLN A 129 -7.82 -12.33 -11.98
C GLN A 129 -8.63 -11.80 -10.79
N MET A 130 -8.02 -10.95 -9.96
CA MET A 130 -8.68 -10.31 -8.83
C MET A 130 -9.83 -9.40 -9.31
N ARG A 131 -9.61 -8.64 -10.40
CA ARG A 131 -10.67 -7.81 -11.01
C ARG A 131 -11.83 -8.66 -11.55
N GLN A 132 -11.54 -9.75 -12.25
CA GLN A 132 -12.58 -10.66 -12.75
C GLN A 132 -13.40 -11.26 -11.59
N THR A 133 -12.76 -11.60 -10.50
CA THR A 133 -13.46 -12.09 -9.30
C THR A 133 -14.30 -11.00 -8.66
N ALA A 134 -13.79 -9.77 -8.58
CA ALA A 134 -14.54 -8.62 -8.09
C ALA A 134 -15.80 -8.38 -8.95
N ASP A 135 -15.67 -8.39 -10.26
CA ASP A 135 -16.79 -8.21 -11.19
C ASP A 135 -17.83 -9.33 -11.06
N ARG A 136 -17.39 -10.59 -10.92
CA ARG A 136 -18.29 -11.76 -10.76
C ARG A 136 -19.20 -11.62 -9.54
N TRP A 137 -18.66 -11.13 -8.44
CA TRP A 137 -19.36 -11.03 -7.15
C TRP A 137 -19.89 -9.63 -6.82
N GLY A 138 -19.74 -8.66 -7.75
CA GLY A 138 -20.17 -7.28 -7.54
C GLY A 138 -19.40 -6.55 -6.45
N LEU A 139 -18.12 -6.93 -6.21
CA LEU A 139 -17.26 -6.31 -5.22
C LEU A 139 -16.53 -5.11 -5.82
N LYS A 140 -16.14 -4.16 -4.97
CA LYS A 140 -15.20 -3.11 -5.36
C LYS A 140 -13.75 -3.62 -5.20
N LEU A 141 -12.88 -3.34 -6.16
CA LEU A 141 -11.43 -3.57 -6.02
C LEU A 141 -10.75 -2.28 -5.62
N PHE A 142 -10.15 -2.27 -4.43
CA PHE A 142 -9.39 -1.16 -3.87
C PHE A 142 -7.92 -1.55 -3.68
N VAL A 143 -7.00 -0.77 -4.25
CA VAL A 143 -5.56 -0.98 -4.09
C VAL A 143 -4.94 0.15 -3.26
N ASP A 144 -4.40 -0.22 -2.12
CA ASP A 144 -3.56 0.61 -1.25
C ASP A 144 -2.16 0.72 -1.84
N GLY A 145 -1.82 1.92 -2.28
CA GLY A 145 -0.55 2.24 -2.89
C GLY A 145 0.39 3.03 -1.99
N ALA A 146 0.42 2.78 -0.67
CA ALA A 146 1.25 3.54 0.29
C ALA A 146 2.73 3.65 -0.11
N ARG A 147 3.27 2.63 -0.81
CA ARG A 147 4.61 2.61 -1.40
C ARG A 147 4.56 2.33 -2.90
N LEU A 148 3.57 2.86 -3.58
CA LEU A 148 3.30 2.53 -4.98
C LEU A 148 4.50 2.81 -5.90
N ALA A 149 5.30 3.84 -5.65
CA ALA A 149 6.51 4.09 -6.41
C ALA A 149 7.46 2.88 -6.45
N CYS A 150 7.62 2.19 -5.31
CA CYS A 150 8.45 0.98 -5.22
C CYS A 150 7.80 -0.22 -5.91
N ALA A 151 6.48 -0.36 -5.82
CA ALA A 151 5.77 -1.43 -6.51
C ALA A 151 5.85 -1.28 -8.03
N LEU A 152 5.67 -0.07 -8.56
CA LEU A 152 5.81 0.21 -9.99
C LEU A 152 7.24 -0.05 -10.51
N ALA A 153 8.26 0.16 -9.67
CA ALA A 153 9.65 -0.13 -10.03
C ALA A 153 9.97 -1.63 -9.98
N ALA A 154 9.20 -2.43 -9.25
CA ALA A 154 9.47 -3.84 -8.96
C ALA A 154 8.47 -4.81 -9.58
N SER A 155 7.52 -4.34 -10.38
CA SER A 155 6.49 -5.18 -11.02
C SER A 155 6.26 -4.79 -12.49
N ASP A 156 5.44 -5.58 -13.17
CA ASP A 156 4.96 -5.34 -14.53
C ASP A 156 3.71 -4.44 -14.58
N VAL A 157 3.24 -3.94 -13.44
CA VAL A 157 2.03 -3.11 -13.31
C VAL A 157 2.35 -1.64 -13.52
N THR A 158 1.51 -0.95 -14.28
CA THR A 158 1.59 0.49 -14.55
C THR A 158 0.41 1.25 -13.94
N LEU A 159 0.51 2.60 -13.86
CA LEU A 159 -0.62 3.43 -13.42
C LEU A 159 -1.87 3.26 -14.31
N PRO A 160 -1.76 3.19 -15.66
CA PRO A 160 -2.91 2.87 -16.51
C PRO A 160 -3.54 1.51 -16.21
N ASP A 161 -2.74 0.49 -15.85
CA ASP A 161 -3.28 -0.82 -15.46
C ASP A 161 -4.09 -0.74 -14.17
N LEU A 162 -3.58 -0.07 -13.16
CA LEU A 162 -4.33 0.17 -11.92
C LEU A 162 -5.62 0.94 -12.19
N ALA A 163 -5.57 1.98 -13.02
CA ALA A 163 -6.76 2.77 -13.37
C ALA A 163 -7.81 1.96 -14.15
N ARG A 164 -7.37 1.00 -14.98
CA ARG A 164 -8.24 0.08 -15.72
C ARG A 164 -8.85 -0.99 -14.82
N LEU A 165 -8.08 -1.52 -13.88
CA LEU A 165 -8.45 -2.68 -13.07
C LEU A 165 -9.16 -2.30 -11.76
N CYS A 166 -8.75 -1.22 -11.11
CA CYS A 166 -9.27 -0.85 -9.80
C CYS A 166 -10.50 0.06 -9.91
N HIS A 167 -11.45 -0.09 -8.99
CA HIS A 167 -12.53 0.87 -8.78
C HIS A 167 -12.00 2.12 -8.07
N VAL A 168 -10.98 1.92 -7.23
CA VAL A 168 -10.26 2.96 -6.54
C VAL A 168 -8.86 2.45 -6.19
N PHE A 169 -7.88 3.33 -6.22
CA PHE A 169 -6.55 3.10 -5.68
C PHE A 169 -5.96 4.42 -5.19
N TYR A 170 -4.85 4.39 -4.48
CA TYR A 170 -4.16 5.63 -4.22
C TYR A 170 -2.66 5.57 -4.54
N ILE A 171 -2.13 6.73 -4.94
CA ILE A 171 -0.71 6.97 -5.18
C ILE A 171 -0.14 7.53 -3.89
N GLY A 172 0.67 6.74 -3.20
CA GLY A 172 1.24 7.09 -1.91
C GLY A 172 2.31 8.17 -2.05
N GLY A 173 2.14 9.28 -1.31
CA GLY A 173 3.13 10.35 -1.25
C GLY A 173 4.00 10.27 0.00
N THR A 174 3.41 10.02 1.16
CA THR A 174 4.05 10.06 2.49
C THR A 174 5.36 9.23 2.56
N LYS A 175 5.38 8.04 1.98
CA LYS A 175 6.54 7.13 2.00
C LYS A 175 7.41 7.25 0.75
N CYS A 176 7.03 8.09 -0.22
CA CYS A 176 7.61 8.17 -1.55
C CYS A 176 8.08 9.58 -1.93
N GLY A 177 8.44 10.42 -0.95
CA GLY A 177 9.06 11.72 -1.17
C GLY A 177 8.23 12.94 -0.77
N ALA A 178 6.93 12.81 -0.48
CA ALA A 178 6.14 13.89 0.09
C ALA A 178 6.41 14.04 1.61
N LEU A 179 6.13 15.21 2.14
CA LEU A 179 6.11 15.43 3.58
C LEU A 179 4.94 14.64 4.22
N PHE A 180 3.81 14.60 3.54
CA PHE A 180 2.62 13.84 3.91
C PHE A 180 1.62 13.80 2.74
N GLY A 181 0.69 12.85 2.77
CA GLY A 181 -0.45 12.81 1.86
C GLY A 181 -0.42 11.69 0.83
N GLU A 182 -1.62 11.38 0.39
CA GLU A 182 -1.93 10.33 -0.59
C GLU A 182 -2.89 10.90 -1.65
N ALA A 183 -2.71 10.53 -2.91
CA ALA A 183 -3.62 10.89 -3.99
C ALA A 183 -4.55 9.72 -4.31
N VAL A 184 -5.79 9.80 -3.85
CA VAL A 184 -6.83 8.79 -4.12
C VAL A 184 -7.39 9.01 -5.52
N VAL A 185 -7.32 7.99 -6.35
CA VAL A 185 -7.81 7.95 -7.73
C VAL A 185 -9.04 7.05 -7.80
N ILE A 186 -10.17 7.61 -8.17
CA ILE A 186 -11.46 6.92 -8.24
C ILE A 186 -11.91 6.84 -9.69
N THR A 187 -12.02 5.63 -10.20
CA THR A 187 -12.50 5.35 -11.56
C THR A 187 -13.99 4.99 -11.57
N ASP A 188 -14.50 4.40 -10.48
CA ASP A 188 -15.89 4.01 -10.30
C ASP A 188 -16.84 5.23 -10.23
N PRO A 189 -17.79 5.39 -11.17
CA PRO A 189 -18.73 6.50 -11.14
C PRO A 189 -19.60 6.57 -9.88
N GLN A 190 -19.97 5.42 -9.30
CA GLN A 190 -20.81 5.37 -8.10
C GLN A 190 -20.08 5.89 -6.88
N LEU A 191 -18.79 5.56 -6.74
CA LEU A 191 -17.98 6.01 -5.61
C LEU A 191 -17.65 7.50 -5.67
N LYS A 192 -17.70 8.14 -6.83
CA LYS A 192 -17.49 9.59 -6.97
C LYS A 192 -18.61 10.42 -6.29
N VAL A 193 -19.83 9.85 -6.25
CA VAL A 193 -20.99 10.56 -5.69
C VAL A 193 -20.80 10.78 -4.18
N GLY A 194 -20.79 12.02 -3.75
CA GLY A 194 -20.69 12.39 -2.32
C GLY A 194 -19.31 12.13 -1.70
N PHE A 195 -18.28 11.72 -2.44
CA PHE A 195 -16.98 11.38 -1.87
C PHE A 195 -16.33 12.56 -1.13
N ARG A 196 -16.45 13.81 -1.62
CA ARG A 196 -15.96 14.99 -0.90
C ARG A 196 -16.65 15.20 0.44
N SER A 197 -17.96 14.93 0.52
CA SER A 197 -18.69 14.97 1.80
C SER A 197 -18.17 13.91 2.78
N MET A 198 -17.82 12.74 2.27
CA MET A 198 -17.20 11.69 3.07
C MET A 198 -15.81 12.10 3.57
N ILE A 199 -14.97 12.73 2.73
CA ILE A 199 -13.67 13.30 3.16
C ILE A 199 -13.90 14.30 4.31
N LYS A 200 -14.90 15.20 4.19
CA LYS A 200 -15.21 16.17 5.24
C LYS A 200 -15.66 15.51 6.53
N ARG A 201 -16.57 14.55 6.43
CA ARG A 201 -17.10 13.78 7.57
C ARG A 201 -15.99 13.05 8.33
N GLN A 202 -15.03 12.49 7.60
CA GLN A 202 -13.90 11.75 8.18
C GLN A 202 -12.72 12.65 8.62
N GLY A 203 -12.84 13.98 8.52
CA GLY A 203 -11.82 14.92 8.97
C GLY A 203 -10.64 15.13 8.00
N GLY A 204 -10.67 14.50 6.80
CA GLY A 204 -9.58 14.57 5.81
C GLY A 204 -9.57 15.83 4.94
N MET A 205 -10.55 16.72 5.08
CA MET A 205 -10.67 17.93 4.25
C MET A 205 -9.97 19.12 4.93
N PHE A 206 -8.72 19.35 4.58
CA PHE A 206 -7.92 20.44 5.15
C PHE A 206 -8.26 21.80 4.54
N ALA A 207 -8.41 22.83 5.37
CA ALA A 207 -8.58 24.22 4.92
C ALA A 207 -7.40 24.67 4.05
N LYS A 208 -6.18 24.27 4.39
CA LYS A 208 -4.94 24.51 3.65
C LYS A 208 -4.56 23.31 2.75
N GLY A 209 -5.53 22.58 2.21
CA GLY A 209 -5.33 21.40 1.35
C GLY A 209 -4.47 21.63 0.11
N ARG A 210 -4.24 22.90 -0.28
CA ARG A 210 -3.26 23.29 -1.31
C ARG A 210 -1.88 22.68 -1.09
N LEU A 211 -1.44 22.49 0.17
CA LEU A 211 -0.14 21.88 0.48
C LEU A 211 0.01 20.48 -0.10
N LEU A 212 -1.07 19.71 -0.15
CA LEU A 212 -1.08 18.38 -0.77
C LEU A 212 -0.87 18.47 -2.29
N GLY A 213 -1.60 19.36 -2.96
CA GLY A 213 -1.48 19.56 -4.40
C GLY A 213 -0.10 20.04 -4.84
N VAL A 214 0.53 20.94 -4.06
CA VAL A 214 1.90 21.41 -4.32
C VAL A 214 2.90 20.26 -4.28
N GLN A 215 2.81 19.39 -3.27
CA GLN A 215 3.70 18.24 -3.12
C GLN A 215 3.55 17.25 -4.27
N PHE A 216 2.32 16.89 -4.65
CA PHE A 216 2.08 15.99 -5.76
C PHE A 216 2.48 16.60 -7.11
N SER A 217 2.29 17.91 -7.30
CA SER A 217 2.80 18.60 -8.48
C SER A 217 4.32 18.48 -8.60
N ALA A 218 5.05 18.69 -7.51
CA ALA A 218 6.51 18.57 -7.49
C ALA A 218 6.99 17.13 -7.68
N LEU A 219 6.35 16.16 -6.99
CA LEU A 219 6.71 14.75 -7.10
C LEU A 219 6.48 14.16 -8.49
N LEU A 220 5.45 14.62 -9.20
CA LEU A 220 5.11 14.09 -10.52
C LEU A 220 5.83 14.86 -11.65
N GLU A 221 6.42 16.02 -11.34
CA GLU A 221 7.18 16.80 -12.31
C GLU A 221 8.40 16.00 -12.79
N ASP A 222 8.61 15.97 -14.11
CA ASP A 222 9.71 15.26 -14.76
C ASP A 222 9.89 13.78 -14.31
N GLY A 223 8.83 13.15 -13.80
CA GLY A 223 8.87 11.74 -13.36
C GLY A 223 9.68 11.51 -12.08
N LEU A 224 9.86 12.51 -11.23
CA LEU A 224 10.62 12.38 -9.97
C LEU A 224 10.10 11.26 -9.08
N TYR A 225 8.78 11.10 -8.97
CA TYR A 225 8.14 10.02 -8.20
C TYR A 225 8.66 8.63 -8.56
N PHE A 226 8.76 8.36 -9.88
CA PHE A 226 9.22 7.07 -10.39
C PHE A 226 10.72 6.87 -10.16
N ARG A 227 11.53 7.93 -10.36
CA ARG A 227 12.98 7.85 -10.09
C ARG A 227 13.28 7.61 -8.61
N LEU A 228 12.52 8.22 -7.70
CA LEU A 228 12.64 7.96 -6.26
C LEU A 228 12.29 6.51 -5.93
N GLY A 229 11.20 5.97 -6.51
CA GLY A 229 10.82 4.56 -6.36
C GLY A 229 11.90 3.61 -6.85
N GLN A 230 12.43 3.86 -8.04
CA GLN A 230 13.52 3.07 -8.62
C GLN A 230 14.77 3.08 -7.73
N LYS A 231 15.21 4.26 -7.28
CA LYS A 231 16.35 4.39 -6.37
C LYS A 231 16.15 3.61 -5.07
N MET A 232 14.99 3.75 -4.43
CA MET A 232 14.67 3.01 -3.20
C MET A 232 14.77 1.51 -3.40
N VAL A 233 14.28 0.99 -4.52
CA VAL A 233 14.35 -0.44 -4.85
C VAL A 233 15.80 -0.88 -5.11
N GLU A 234 16.56 -0.14 -5.90
CA GLU A 234 17.98 -0.45 -6.19
C GLU A 234 18.81 -0.54 -4.90
N GLN A 235 18.66 0.42 -4.01
CA GLN A 235 19.33 0.42 -2.70
C GLN A 235 18.92 -0.77 -1.83
N ALA A 236 17.65 -1.13 -1.83
CA ALA A 236 17.15 -2.29 -1.10
C ALA A 236 17.69 -3.61 -1.69
N MET A 237 17.81 -3.70 -3.01
CA MET A 237 18.39 -4.89 -3.67
C MET A 237 19.89 -5.01 -3.37
N ALA A 238 20.63 -3.90 -3.29
CA ALA A 238 22.02 -3.91 -2.86
C ALA A 238 22.16 -4.44 -1.43
N LEU A 239 21.32 -3.95 -0.51
CA LEU A 239 21.28 -4.41 0.88
C LEU A 239 20.90 -5.89 0.99
N ARG A 240 19.89 -6.34 0.23
CA ARG A 240 19.51 -7.75 0.14
C ARG A 240 20.67 -8.63 -0.35
N GLY A 241 21.41 -8.15 -1.36
CA GLY A 241 22.62 -8.79 -1.84
C GLY A 241 23.67 -8.96 -0.74
N ALA A 242 23.88 -7.93 0.08
CA ALA A 242 24.79 -8.00 1.21
C ALA A 242 24.34 -9.03 2.27
N PHE A 243 23.07 -9.08 2.64
CA PHE A 243 22.55 -10.10 3.56
C PHE A 243 22.80 -11.52 3.02
N ARG A 244 22.51 -11.78 1.74
CA ARG A 244 22.72 -13.09 1.11
C ARG A 244 24.20 -13.49 1.09
N GLN A 245 25.10 -12.56 0.71
CA GLN A 245 26.55 -12.81 0.70
C GLN A 245 27.10 -13.13 2.08
N LEU A 246 26.52 -12.53 3.12
CA LEU A 246 26.86 -12.78 4.51
C LEU A 246 26.20 -14.06 5.06
N GLY A 247 25.35 -14.73 4.29
CA GLY A 247 24.68 -15.97 4.68
C GLY A 247 23.49 -15.75 5.62
N TYR A 248 22.97 -14.53 5.73
CA TYR A 248 21.75 -14.27 6.48
C TYR A 248 20.52 -14.67 5.64
N PRO A 249 19.64 -15.54 6.15
CA PRO A 249 18.39 -15.86 5.48
C PRO A 249 17.45 -14.68 5.48
N VAL A 250 16.47 -14.69 4.58
CA VAL A 250 15.38 -13.72 4.53
C VAL A 250 14.07 -14.41 4.83
N LEU A 251 13.19 -13.73 5.56
CA LEU A 251 11.86 -14.24 5.90
C LEU A 251 10.97 -14.32 4.65
N VAL A 252 11.04 -13.28 3.81
CA VAL A 252 10.27 -13.16 2.56
C VAL A 252 11.18 -12.62 1.46
N ASP A 253 11.05 -13.14 0.25
CA ASP A 253 11.78 -12.67 -0.92
C ASP A 253 11.11 -11.43 -1.53
N SER A 254 11.33 -10.27 -0.88
CA SER A 254 10.75 -9.00 -1.29
C SER A 254 11.54 -8.36 -2.43
N PRO A 255 10.91 -8.02 -3.57
CA PRO A 255 11.54 -7.28 -4.66
C PRO A 255 11.52 -5.76 -4.45
N THR A 256 10.99 -5.27 -3.32
CA THR A 256 10.76 -3.83 -3.09
C THR A 256 11.71 -3.24 -2.07
N ASN A 257 11.46 -2.01 -1.65
CA ASN A 257 12.27 -1.27 -0.68
C ASN A 257 12.22 -1.81 0.75
N GLN A 258 11.43 -2.83 1.04
CA GLN A 258 11.32 -3.48 2.34
C GLN A 258 12.08 -4.80 2.33
N GLN A 259 13.07 -5.00 3.19
CA GLN A 259 13.87 -6.22 3.30
C GLN A 259 13.74 -6.82 4.69
N PHE A 260 13.61 -8.14 4.76
CA PHE A 260 13.28 -8.86 5.99
C PHE A 260 14.36 -9.92 6.31
N PRO A 261 15.61 -9.52 6.64
CA PRO A 261 16.63 -10.46 7.04
C PRO A 261 16.32 -11.06 8.41
N ILE A 262 16.71 -12.32 8.59
CA ILE A 262 16.74 -13.00 9.88
C ILE A 262 18.18 -12.86 10.41
N LEU A 263 18.36 -12.09 11.48
CA LEU A 263 19.66 -11.77 12.02
C LEU A 263 19.84 -12.38 13.42
N PRO A 264 21.08 -12.82 13.78
CA PRO A 264 21.38 -13.16 15.16
C PRO A 264 21.17 -11.94 16.07
N ASP A 265 20.62 -12.15 17.27
CA ASP A 265 20.33 -11.06 18.21
C ASP A 265 21.60 -10.27 18.58
N ARG A 266 22.78 -10.95 18.65
CA ARG A 266 24.07 -10.28 18.88
C ARG A 266 24.44 -9.27 17.78
N VAL A 267 24.03 -9.55 16.53
CA VAL A 267 24.24 -8.63 15.39
C VAL A 267 23.33 -7.43 15.52
N LEU A 268 22.06 -7.65 15.85
CA LEU A 268 21.10 -6.57 16.08
C LEU A 268 21.54 -5.66 17.23
N GLU A 269 22.05 -6.23 18.31
CA GLU A 269 22.62 -5.46 19.44
C GLU A 269 23.80 -4.59 18.99
N GLY A 270 24.68 -5.10 18.12
CA GLY A 270 25.79 -4.33 17.56
C GLY A 270 25.38 -3.23 16.57
N LEU A 271 24.16 -3.27 16.02
CA LEU A 271 23.64 -2.29 15.07
C LEU A 271 22.77 -1.20 15.71
N LYS A 272 22.18 -1.45 16.88
CA LYS A 272 21.06 -0.66 17.46
C LYS A 272 21.34 0.82 17.65
N ASP A 273 22.60 1.20 17.98
CA ASP A 273 22.97 2.57 18.25
C ASP A 273 23.22 3.39 16.98
N LYS A 274 23.37 2.72 15.84
CA LYS A 274 23.74 3.35 14.57
C LYS A 274 22.66 3.23 13.50
N TYR A 275 21.87 2.15 13.53
CA TYR A 275 20.85 1.87 12.53
C TYR A 275 19.51 1.57 13.18
N SER A 276 18.43 2.06 12.53
CA SER A 276 17.06 1.74 12.92
C SER A 276 16.50 0.67 12.01
N CYS A 277 15.97 -0.40 12.60
CA CYS A 277 15.15 -1.39 11.92
C CYS A 277 13.88 -1.66 12.74
N SER A 278 12.84 -2.14 12.07
CA SER A 278 11.60 -2.50 12.77
C SER A 278 11.67 -3.98 13.17
N PHE A 279 11.36 -4.27 14.44
CA PHE A 279 11.08 -5.66 14.86
C PHE A 279 9.96 -6.23 14.00
N TRP A 280 10.12 -7.49 13.57
CA TRP A 280 9.08 -8.20 12.82
C TRP A 280 8.56 -9.40 13.63
N GLU A 281 9.40 -10.39 13.80
CA GLU A 281 9.07 -11.55 14.65
C GLU A 281 10.31 -12.23 15.21
N LYS A 282 10.12 -12.93 16.30
CA LYS A 282 11.14 -13.81 16.87
C LYS A 282 11.09 -15.15 16.16
N VAL A 283 12.19 -15.56 15.50
CA VAL A 283 12.26 -16.79 14.72
C VAL A 283 12.64 -17.98 15.59
N ASP A 284 13.63 -17.80 16.48
CA ASP A 284 14.07 -18.75 17.50
C ASP A 284 14.74 -18.02 18.69
N GLU A 285 15.33 -18.77 19.64
CA GLU A 285 15.94 -18.17 20.85
C GLU A 285 17.08 -17.19 20.56
N GLY A 286 17.77 -17.30 19.41
CA GLY A 286 18.94 -16.49 19.06
C GLY A 286 18.77 -15.62 17.81
N HIS A 287 17.64 -15.71 17.11
CA HIS A 287 17.44 -15.02 15.84
C HIS A 287 16.12 -14.27 15.78
N THR A 288 16.18 -13.07 15.24
CA THR A 288 15.02 -12.20 15.04
C THR A 288 14.95 -11.76 13.59
N ALA A 289 13.76 -11.88 12.99
CA ALA A 289 13.46 -11.24 11.72
C ALA A 289 13.17 -9.74 11.98
N VAL A 290 13.82 -8.88 11.21
CA VAL A 290 13.65 -7.43 11.28
C VAL A 290 13.39 -6.86 9.90
N ARG A 291 12.70 -5.72 9.83
CA ARG A 291 12.47 -5.02 8.58
C ARG A 291 13.41 -3.83 8.44
N PHE A 292 14.21 -3.84 7.39
CA PHE A 292 14.91 -2.67 6.87
C PHE A 292 14.13 -2.07 5.71
N CYS A 293 13.99 -0.73 5.71
CA CYS A 293 13.34 -0.01 4.62
C CYS A 293 14.30 1.05 4.09
N THR A 294 14.61 1.01 2.80
CA THR A 294 15.21 2.17 2.14
C THR A 294 14.14 3.24 1.90
N ALA A 295 14.53 4.50 1.99
CA ALA A 295 13.67 5.65 1.82
C ALA A 295 14.17 6.55 0.68
N TRP A 296 13.34 7.47 0.23
CA TRP A 296 13.74 8.47 -0.77
C TRP A 296 14.97 9.31 -0.35
N SER A 297 15.19 9.44 0.96
CA SER A 297 16.32 10.16 1.55
C SER A 297 17.55 9.30 1.85
N THR A 298 17.45 7.97 1.72
CA THR A 298 18.56 7.05 1.94
C THR A 298 19.71 7.35 0.97
N LYS A 299 20.94 7.39 1.49
CA LYS A 299 22.16 7.63 0.71
C LYS A 299 22.89 6.31 0.46
N ASP A 300 23.60 6.23 -0.64
CA ASP A 300 24.35 5.02 -1.00
C ASP A 300 25.47 4.72 -0.02
N GLU A 301 26.06 5.78 0.57
CA GLU A 301 27.08 5.68 1.62
C GLU A 301 26.52 5.02 2.89
N GLU A 302 25.23 5.22 3.20
CA GLU A 302 24.58 4.62 4.36
C GLU A 302 24.35 3.11 4.14
N ILE A 303 24.00 2.70 2.91
CA ILE A 303 23.91 1.29 2.53
C ILE A 303 25.26 0.60 2.62
N GLN A 304 26.32 1.26 2.12
CA GLN A 304 27.69 0.74 2.19
C GLN A 304 28.16 0.62 3.65
N ALA A 305 27.92 1.65 4.48
CA ALA A 305 28.29 1.65 5.90
C ALA A 305 27.60 0.51 6.67
N LEU A 306 26.31 0.29 6.45
CA LEU A 306 25.56 -0.83 7.04
C LEU A 306 26.13 -2.18 6.59
N THR A 307 26.45 -2.31 5.30
CA THR A 307 27.06 -3.54 4.74
C THR A 307 28.41 -3.85 5.40
N ASP A 308 29.24 -2.85 5.61
CA ASP A 308 30.57 -3.02 6.21
C ASP A 308 30.48 -3.29 7.73
N ASP A 309 29.51 -2.69 8.42
CA ASP A 309 29.23 -3.01 9.83
C ASP A 309 28.71 -4.44 9.99
N LEU A 310 27.82 -4.90 9.11
CA LEU A 310 27.34 -6.30 9.09
C LEU A 310 28.47 -7.30 8.88
N LYS A 311 29.45 -6.99 8.01
CA LYS A 311 30.65 -7.84 7.81
C LYS A 311 31.50 -7.95 9.09
N ARG A 312 31.62 -6.83 9.85
CA ARG A 312 32.41 -6.81 11.09
C ARG A 312 31.73 -7.55 12.24
N LEU A 313 30.41 -7.61 12.24
CA LEU A 313 29.60 -8.23 13.30
C LEU A 313 29.34 -9.73 13.04
N LYS A 314 29.66 -10.22 11.85
CA LYS A 314 29.51 -11.62 11.49
C LYS A 314 30.54 -12.50 12.25
#